data_78d7a384864fe39b3111fd32b75f7679
#
_entry.id   78d7a384864fe39b3111fd32b75f7679
#
_cell.length_a   1.000
_cell.length_b   1.000
_cell.length_c   1.000
_cell.angle_alpha   90.00
_cell.angle_beta   90.00
_cell.angle_gamma   90.00
#
_symmetry.space_group_name_H-M   'P 1'
#
loop_
_entity.id
_entity.type
_entity.pdbx_description
1 polymer ?
#
loop_
_entity_poly.entity_id
_entity_poly.type
_entity_poly.pdbx_seq_one_letter_code
_entity_poly.pdbx_strand_id
1 'polypeptide(L)'
;MSTPFQRKQILVVDDNAEILRGVALALELEHYFVHQAENGQAGLAMLQRVTPDLILSDINMPVMNGIEFYKAVRQNPRWLLIPFIFLTANDRPEDIQLGRTLGVEDYLTKPVEYDDLLAIINARLLRAAEVQVAQIGRAYLETVNVLANTIEGRDPYTHGHVERVAAYTRRLAEALQWPAEHLRTLEFGARLHDIGKITIPDQILNKNGPLTDEEWVRMRQHPLAGAKMLREISLLQGVLPYILYHHEKWDGTGYPHGLREKDIPVEGRVLAIADVYDALTTARPYHPARTHAEVVRFLQLQAGKAFDPPLVPLFLRLLANGQTP
;
A
#
# COMPACT_ATOMS: atom_id res chain seq x y z
N MET A 1 -18.32 16.64 7.17
CA MET A 1 -19.21 15.90 8.10
C MET A 1 -18.37 14.77 8.67
N SER A 2 -17.96 14.89 9.92
CA SER A 2 -17.20 13.87 10.63
C SER A 2 -18.08 12.64 10.80
N THR A 3 -17.65 11.51 10.25
CA THR A 3 -18.21 10.18 10.52
C THR A 3 -18.31 10.00 12.04
N PRO A 4 -19.47 9.57 12.60
CA PRO A 4 -19.55 9.29 14.02
C PRO A 4 -18.52 8.21 14.34
N PHE A 5 -17.66 8.46 15.33
CA PHE A 5 -16.68 7.49 15.83
C PHE A 5 -17.44 6.23 16.22
N GLN A 6 -17.34 5.19 15.38
CA GLN A 6 -17.92 3.90 15.70
C GLN A 6 -17.17 3.36 16.92
N ARG A 7 -17.89 3.16 18.03
CA ARG A 7 -17.29 2.64 19.27
C ARG A 7 -16.66 1.29 18.99
N LYS A 8 -15.42 1.11 19.46
CA LYS A 8 -14.74 -0.18 19.36
C LYS A 8 -15.50 -1.24 20.14
N GLN A 9 -15.62 -2.44 19.57
CA GLN A 9 -16.40 -3.54 20.12
C GLN A 9 -15.46 -4.57 20.76
N ILE A 10 -15.73 -4.94 21.99
CA ILE A 10 -14.93 -5.93 22.74
C ILE A 10 -15.84 -7.08 23.13
N LEU A 11 -15.41 -8.31 22.86
CA LEU A 11 -16.05 -9.52 23.37
C LEU A 11 -15.32 -9.97 24.64
N VAL A 12 -16.05 -10.03 25.76
CA VAL A 12 -15.57 -10.53 27.04
C VAL A 12 -16.21 -11.88 27.31
N VAL A 13 -15.38 -12.89 27.59
CA VAL A 13 -15.82 -14.27 27.81
C VAL A 13 -15.27 -14.76 29.16
N ASP A 14 -16.14 -15.02 30.11
CA ASP A 14 -15.79 -15.46 31.47
C ASP A 14 -17.00 -16.17 32.09
N ASP A 15 -16.81 -17.30 32.75
CA ASP A 15 -17.92 -18.03 33.41
C ASP A 15 -18.32 -17.42 34.76
N ASN A 16 -17.47 -16.54 35.31
CA ASN A 16 -17.80 -15.80 36.51
C ASN A 16 -18.59 -14.53 36.18
N ALA A 17 -19.87 -14.53 36.49
CA ALA A 17 -20.77 -13.41 36.19
C ALA A 17 -20.38 -12.08 36.87
N GLU A 18 -19.66 -12.11 38.00
CA GLU A 18 -19.18 -10.89 38.69
C GLU A 18 -18.01 -10.27 37.94
N ILE A 19 -17.04 -11.08 37.54
CA ILE A 19 -15.90 -10.64 36.72
C ILE A 19 -16.40 -10.12 35.38
N LEU A 20 -17.28 -10.86 34.70
CA LEU A 20 -17.87 -10.49 33.44
C LEU A 20 -18.54 -9.11 33.50
N ARG A 21 -19.36 -8.87 34.53
CA ARG A 21 -20.02 -7.56 34.75
C ARG A 21 -19.03 -6.46 35.09
N GLY A 22 -18.04 -6.75 35.97
CA GLY A 22 -17.03 -5.78 36.38
C GLY A 22 -16.18 -5.30 35.23
N VAL A 23 -15.63 -6.22 34.41
CA VAL A 23 -14.84 -5.90 33.24
C VAL A 23 -15.69 -5.17 32.20
N ALA A 24 -16.93 -5.61 31.95
CA ALA A 24 -17.81 -4.94 31.01
C ALA A 24 -18.11 -3.49 31.43
N LEU A 25 -18.45 -3.25 32.70
CA LEU A 25 -18.69 -1.91 33.20
C LEU A 25 -17.46 -1.00 33.07
N ALA A 26 -16.26 -1.52 33.40
CA ALA A 26 -15.00 -0.80 33.25
C ALA A 26 -14.77 -0.35 31.79
N LEU A 27 -14.99 -1.23 30.85
CA LEU A 27 -14.81 -0.94 29.41
C LEU A 27 -15.91 -0.02 28.85
N GLU A 28 -17.15 -0.14 29.31
CA GLU A 28 -18.25 0.75 28.91
C GLU A 28 -18.02 2.19 29.37
N LEU A 29 -17.41 2.40 30.54
CA LEU A 29 -16.99 3.73 31.03
C LEU A 29 -15.98 4.39 30.11
N GLU A 30 -15.12 3.61 29.45
CA GLU A 30 -14.16 4.04 28.44
C GLU A 30 -14.73 4.07 27.01
N HIS A 31 -16.06 4.08 26.90
CA HIS A 31 -16.79 4.19 25.64
C HIS A 31 -16.62 3.01 24.69
N TYR A 32 -16.17 1.83 25.13
CA TYR A 32 -16.24 0.60 24.36
C TYR A 32 -17.67 0.07 24.31
N PHE A 33 -17.99 -0.68 23.27
CA PHE A 33 -19.21 -1.48 23.21
C PHE A 33 -18.85 -2.92 23.61
N VAL A 34 -19.47 -3.46 24.66
CA VAL A 34 -19.09 -4.75 25.22
C VAL A 34 -20.12 -5.82 24.92
N HIS A 35 -19.68 -6.90 24.29
CA HIS A 35 -20.42 -8.14 24.18
C HIS A 35 -19.96 -9.10 25.28
N GLN A 36 -20.88 -9.84 25.88
CA GLN A 36 -20.58 -10.75 26.99
C GLN A 36 -20.96 -12.18 26.62
N ALA A 37 -20.15 -13.15 27.02
CA ALA A 37 -20.42 -14.56 26.86
C ALA A 37 -19.92 -15.33 28.11
N GLU A 38 -20.64 -16.36 28.52
CA GLU A 38 -20.36 -17.13 29.76
C GLU A 38 -19.41 -18.33 29.55
N ASN A 39 -19.03 -18.65 28.32
CA ASN A 39 -18.07 -19.70 27.96
C ASN A 39 -17.66 -19.58 26.51
N GLY A 40 -16.67 -20.35 26.08
CA GLY A 40 -16.16 -20.32 24.71
C GLY A 40 -17.19 -20.66 23.64
N GLN A 41 -18.14 -21.55 23.92
CA GLN A 41 -19.20 -21.91 22.97
C GLN A 41 -20.17 -20.74 22.73
N ALA A 42 -20.57 -20.04 23.80
CA ALA A 42 -21.36 -18.82 23.70
C ALA A 42 -20.59 -17.70 22.98
N GLY A 43 -19.27 -17.59 23.24
CA GLY A 43 -18.37 -16.69 22.52
C GLY A 43 -18.35 -16.96 21.02
N LEU A 44 -18.22 -18.22 20.57
CA LEU A 44 -18.29 -18.59 19.15
C LEU A 44 -19.67 -18.24 18.54
N ALA A 45 -20.76 -18.48 19.26
CA ALA A 45 -22.09 -18.11 18.79
C ALA A 45 -22.24 -16.59 18.61
N MET A 46 -21.61 -15.80 19.49
CA MET A 46 -21.57 -14.34 19.37
C MET A 46 -20.78 -13.91 18.14
N LEU A 47 -19.60 -14.51 17.86
CA LEU A 47 -18.77 -14.20 16.69
C LEU A 47 -19.45 -14.47 15.35
N GLN A 48 -20.48 -15.32 15.29
CA GLN A 48 -21.31 -15.51 14.09
C GLN A 48 -22.21 -14.29 13.79
N ARG A 49 -22.47 -13.45 14.77
CA ARG A 49 -23.40 -12.30 14.68
C ARG A 49 -22.66 -10.97 14.62
N VAL A 50 -21.52 -10.88 15.31
CA VAL A 50 -20.72 -9.67 15.42
C VAL A 50 -19.24 -9.96 15.17
N THR A 51 -18.50 -8.95 14.73
CA THR A 51 -17.05 -9.02 14.60
C THR A 51 -16.45 -8.01 15.57
N PRO A 52 -16.04 -8.43 16.78
CA PRO A 52 -15.43 -7.53 17.74
C PRO A 52 -14.04 -7.08 17.27
N ASP A 53 -13.59 -5.93 17.76
CA ASP A 53 -12.24 -5.42 17.53
C ASP A 53 -11.18 -6.11 18.41
N LEU A 54 -11.61 -6.76 19.52
CA LEU A 54 -10.75 -7.47 20.45
C LEU A 54 -11.58 -8.50 21.26
N ILE A 55 -10.94 -9.60 21.63
CA ILE A 55 -11.50 -10.65 22.50
C ILE A 55 -10.69 -10.71 23.80
N LEU A 56 -11.40 -10.66 24.94
CA LEU A 56 -10.89 -11.00 26.27
C LEU A 56 -11.53 -12.31 26.69
N SER A 57 -10.77 -13.30 27.08
CA SER A 57 -11.35 -14.61 27.47
C SER A 57 -10.65 -15.16 28.71
N ASP A 58 -11.44 -15.62 29.65
CA ASP A 58 -10.90 -16.52 30.68
C ASP A 58 -10.40 -17.82 30.05
N ILE A 59 -9.40 -18.44 30.70
CA ILE A 59 -8.85 -19.72 30.26
C ILE A 59 -9.72 -20.88 30.73
N ASN A 60 -10.13 -20.85 32.00
CA ASN A 60 -10.77 -21.97 32.67
C ASN A 60 -12.28 -21.79 32.74
N MET A 61 -12.98 -22.23 31.73
CA MET A 61 -14.43 -22.14 31.62
C MET A 61 -15.06 -23.50 31.35
N PRO A 62 -16.30 -23.75 31.79
CA PRO A 62 -17.03 -24.96 31.46
C PRO A 62 -17.48 -24.99 30.00
N VAL A 63 -17.88 -26.15 29.49
CA VAL A 63 -18.41 -26.41 28.14
C VAL A 63 -17.31 -26.29 27.06
N MET A 64 -16.70 -25.13 26.93
CA MET A 64 -15.56 -24.86 26.07
C MET A 64 -14.63 -23.88 26.79
N ASN A 65 -13.43 -24.32 27.08
CA ASN A 65 -12.42 -23.49 27.73
C ASN A 65 -11.83 -22.45 26.78
N GLY A 66 -11.11 -21.47 27.35
CA GLY A 66 -10.54 -20.36 26.58
C GLY A 66 -9.52 -20.80 25.51
N ILE A 67 -8.76 -21.89 25.76
CA ILE A 67 -7.79 -22.42 24.79
C ILE A 67 -8.48 -23.05 23.60
N GLU A 68 -9.54 -23.82 23.84
CA GLU A 68 -10.36 -24.40 22.77
C GLU A 68 -11.07 -23.30 21.98
N PHE A 69 -11.56 -22.29 22.65
CA PHE A 69 -12.15 -21.10 22.03
C PHE A 69 -11.13 -20.37 21.15
N TYR A 70 -9.93 -20.08 21.66
CA TYR A 70 -8.84 -19.48 20.90
C TYR A 70 -8.51 -20.27 19.63
N LYS A 71 -8.33 -21.60 19.75
CA LYS A 71 -8.06 -22.47 18.59
C LYS A 71 -9.16 -22.37 17.54
N ALA A 72 -10.43 -22.40 17.96
CA ALA A 72 -11.56 -22.28 17.05
C ALA A 72 -11.59 -20.89 16.35
N VAL A 73 -11.29 -19.81 17.08
CA VAL A 73 -11.19 -18.47 16.52
C VAL A 73 -10.06 -18.41 15.48
N ARG A 74 -8.88 -18.96 15.77
CA ARG A 74 -7.72 -18.93 14.87
C ARG A 74 -7.86 -19.85 13.63
N GLN A 75 -8.76 -20.82 13.65
CA GLN A 75 -9.08 -21.64 12.47
C GLN A 75 -10.01 -20.95 11.48
N ASN A 76 -10.70 -19.88 11.88
CA ASN A 76 -11.61 -19.19 11.01
C ASN A 76 -10.93 -17.94 10.38
N PRO A 77 -10.80 -17.87 9.04
CA PRO A 77 -10.15 -16.74 8.36
C PRO A 77 -10.77 -15.37 8.67
N ARG A 78 -12.07 -15.32 9.00
CA ARG A 78 -12.77 -14.06 9.33
C ARG A 78 -12.34 -13.47 10.68
N TRP A 79 -11.86 -14.30 11.61
CA TRP A 79 -11.53 -13.91 12.97
C TRP A 79 -10.04 -13.98 13.28
N LEU A 80 -9.24 -14.47 12.31
CA LEU A 80 -7.80 -14.73 12.46
C LEU A 80 -7.01 -13.53 12.99
N LEU A 81 -7.40 -12.33 12.60
CA LEU A 81 -6.69 -11.07 12.93
C LEU A 81 -7.26 -10.35 14.16
N ILE A 82 -8.34 -10.87 14.77
CA ILE A 82 -8.91 -10.24 15.98
C ILE A 82 -7.92 -10.46 17.13
N PRO A 83 -7.41 -9.39 17.77
CA PRO A 83 -6.55 -9.53 18.96
C PRO A 83 -7.25 -10.36 20.04
N PHE A 84 -6.51 -11.25 20.66
CA PHE A 84 -7.03 -12.17 21.68
C PHE A 84 -6.13 -12.10 22.93
N ILE A 85 -6.73 -11.76 24.04
CA ILE A 85 -6.07 -11.63 25.34
C ILE A 85 -6.70 -12.63 26.31
N PHE A 86 -5.86 -13.39 26.99
CA PHE A 86 -6.32 -14.27 28.06
C PHE A 86 -6.36 -13.56 29.42
N LEU A 87 -7.44 -13.84 30.17
CA LEU A 87 -7.53 -13.56 31.59
C LEU A 87 -7.15 -14.85 32.34
N THR A 88 -6.17 -14.82 33.23
CA THR A 88 -5.68 -16.03 33.91
C THR A 88 -5.60 -15.82 35.41
N ALA A 89 -5.99 -16.82 36.22
CA ALA A 89 -5.65 -16.85 37.63
C ALA A 89 -4.15 -17.14 37.78
N ASN A 90 -3.48 -16.41 38.67
CA ASN A 90 -2.01 -16.35 38.82
C ASN A 90 -1.29 -17.68 39.21
N ASP A 91 -2.00 -18.80 39.29
CA ASP A 91 -1.54 -19.98 39.99
C ASP A 91 -0.96 -21.11 39.14
N ARG A 92 -0.95 -21.00 37.79
CA ARG A 92 -0.47 -22.08 36.94
C ARG A 92 0.54 -21.60 35.87
N PRO A 93 1.84 -21.78 36.13
CA PRO A 93 2.89 -21.53 35.12
C PRO A 93 2.65 -22.27 33.79
N GLU A 94 1.95 -23.43 33.86
CA GLU A 94 1.65 -24.28 32.70
C GLU A 94 0.72 -23.60 31.71
N ASP A 95 -0.27 -22.83 32.17
CA ASP A 95 -1.25 -22.14 31.32
C ASP A 95 -0.55 -20.99 30.54
N ILE A 96 0.35 -20.28 31.20
CA ILE A 96 1.17 -19.21 30.60
C ILE A 96 2.13 -19.82 29.55
N GLN A 97 2.76 -20.96 29.87
CA GLN A 97 3.69 -21.61 28.95
C GLN A 97 2.95 -22.20 27.73
N LEU A 98 1.78 -22.77 27.92
CA LEU A 98 0.93 -23.31 26.86
C LEU A 98 0.49 -22.21 25.90
N GLY A 99 0.06 -21.08 26.41
CA GLY A 99 -0.38 -19.99 25.56
C GLY A 99 0.78 -19.32 24.81
N ARG A 100 1.98 -19.19 25.40
CA ARG A 100 3.18 -18.75 24.66
C ARG A 100 3.50 -19.70 23.48
N THR A 101 3.32 -20.99 23.68
CA THR A 101 3.51 -22.01 22.64
C THR A 101 2.44 -21.88 21.53
N LEU A 102 1.22 -21.42 21.87
CA LEU A 102 0.13 -21.19 20.95
C LEU A 102 0.20 -19.83 20.22
N GLY A 103 1.17 -19.00 20.56
CA GLY A 103 1.33 -17.66 19.94
C GLY A 103 0.28 -16.65 20.38
N VAL A 104 -0.28 -16.81 21.58
CA VAL A 104 -1.22 -15.83 22.14
C VAL A 104 -0.51 -14.52 22.44
N GLU A 105 -1.17 -13.45 22.09
CA GLU A 105 -0.57 -12.12 22.07
C GLU A 105 -0.30 -11.57 23.46
N ASP A 106 -1.20 -11.81 24.46
CA ASP A 106 -1.02 -11.34 25.83
C ASP A 106 -1.86 -12.10 26.87
N TYR A 107 -1.46 -11.90 28.14
CA TYR A 107 -2.11 -12.41 29.34
C TYR A 107 -2.30 -11.29 30.35
N LEU A 108 -3.46 -11.27 31.00
CA LEU A 108 -3.72 -10.47 32.19
C LEU A 108 -4.02 -11.40 33.35
N THR A 109 -3.29 -11.22 34.46
CA THR A 109 -3.53 -11.99 35.67
C THR A 109 -4.67 -11.39 36.49
N LYS A 110 -5.58 -12.26 36.97
CA LYS A 110 -6.64 -11.89 37.91
C LYS A 110 -6.07 -11.79 39.34
N PRO A 111 -6.45 -10.79 40.16
CA PRO A 111 -7.39 -9.73 39.86
C PRO A 111 -6.82 -8.75 38.83
N VAL A 112 -7.67 -8.32 37.88
CA VAL A 112 -7.27 -7.42 36.79
C VAL A 112 -7.36 -5.99 37.29
N GLU A 113 -6.21 -5.32 37.36
CA GLU A 113 -6.16 -3.88 37.66
C GLU A 113 -6.70 -3.09 36.44
N TYR A 114 -7.47 -2.04 36.74
CA TYR A 114 -8.16 -1.25 35.72
C TYR A 114 -7.18 -0.62 34.70
N ASP A 115 -6.09 -0.03 35.21
CA ASP A 115 -5.10 0.64 34.36
C ASP A 115 -4.35 -0.34 33.46
N ASP A 116 -4.04 -1.54 33.95
CA ASP A 116 -3.37 -2.60 33.18
C ASP A 116 -4.30 -3.15 32.08
N LEU A 117 -5.58 -3.33 32.38
CA LEU A 117 -6.59 -3.75 31.41
C LEU A 117 -6.68 -2.76 30.24
N LEU A 118 -6.79 -1.48 30.54
CA LEU A 118 -6.91 -0.45 29.51
C LEU A 118 -5.60 -0.30 28.70
N ALA A 119 -4.45 -0.34 29.39
CA ALA A 119 -3.16 -0.21 28.72
C ALA A 119 -2.96 -1.32 27.69
N ILE A 120 -3.25 -2.57 28.05
CA ILE A 120 -3.05 -3.72 27.14
C ILE A 120 -4.08 -3.72 26.00
N ILE A 121 -5.34 -3.39 26.28
CA ILE A 121 -6.39 -3.28 25.23
C ILE A 121 -5.99 -2.21 24.20
N ASN A 122 -5.61 -1.02 24.66
CA ASN A 122 -5.22 0.08 23.78
C ASN A 122 -3.99 -0.30 22.93
N ALA A 123 -2.98 -0.92 23.54
CA ALA A 123 -1.79 -1.36 22.82
C ALA A 123 -2.13 -2.39 21.73
N ARG A 124 -3.03 -3.34 22.02
CA ARG A 124 -3.42 -4.38 21.07
C ARG A 124 -4.33 -3.86 19.96
N LEU A 125 -5.27 -2.99 20.27
CA LEU A 125 -6.09 -2.33 19.25
C LEU A 125 -5.27 -1.47 18.31
N LEU A 126 -4.29 -0.72 18.85
CA LEU A 126 -3.38 0.07 18.04
C LEU A 126 -2.55 -0.83 17.11
N ARG A 127 -1.97 -1.90 17.68
CA ARG A 127 -1.16 -2.85 16.88
C ARG A 127 -1.97 -3.54 15.79
N ALA A 128 -3.21 -3.96 16.08
CA ALA A 128 -4.10 -4.54 15.08
C ALA A 128 -4.41 -3.57 13.95
N ALA A 129 -4.67 -2.30 14.27
CA ALA A 129 -4.90 -1.26 13.28
C ALA A 129 -3.66 -1.04 12.37
N GLU A 130 -2.44 -1.00 12.94
CA GLU A 130 -1.20 -0.89 12.17
C GLU A 130 -1.01 -2.07 11.21
N VAL A 131 -1.23 -3.30 11.68
CA VAL A 131 -1.14 -4.52 10.86
C VAL A 131 -2.17 -4.49 9.73
N GLN A 132 -3.40 -4.11 10.02
CA GLN A 132 -4.47 -4.00 9.03
C GLN A 132 -4.13 -2.97 7.94
N VAL A 133 -3.66 -1.79 8.33
CA VAL A 133 -3.22 -0.75 7.38
C VAL A 133 -2.07 -1.26 6.50
N ALA A 134 -1.10 -1.95 7.09
CA ALA A 134 0.02 -2.51 6.34
C ALA A 134 -0.43 -3.60 5.33
N GLN A 135 -1.39 -4.45 5.72
CA GLN A 135 -1.95 -5.48 4.83
C GLN A 135 -2.75 -4.89 3.68
N ILE A 136 -3.61 -3.88 3.96
CA ILE A 136 -4.35 -3.17 2.91
C ILE A 136 -3.36 -2.50 1.95
N GLY A 137 -2.32 -1.86 2.47
CA GLY A 137 -1.27 -1.25 1.65
C GLY A 137 -0.57 -2.25 0.74
N ARG A 138 -0.24 -3.45 1.26
CA ARG A 138 0.37 -4.53 0.46
C ARG A 138 -0.57 -5.05 -0.63
N ALA A 139 -1.81 -5.39 -0.29
CA ALA A 139 -2.79 -5.88 -1.25
C ALA A 139 -3.07 -4.84 -2.35
N TYR A 140 -3.05 -3.57 -1.99
CA TYR A 140 -3.19 -2.47 -2.93
C TYR A 140 -2.00 -2.39 -3.90
N LEU A 141 -0.76 -2.48 -3.39
CA LEU A 141 0.45 -2.53 -4.23
C LEU A 141 0.43 -3.73 -5.19
N GLU A 142 0.05 -4.90 -4.71
CA GLU A 142 -0.07 -6.11 -5.53
C GLU A 142 -1.10 -5.92 -6.65
N THR A 143 -2.24 -5.29 -6.36
CA THR A 143 -3.26 -4.98 -7.36
C THR A 143 -2.74 -3.99 -8.41
N VAL A 144 -2.05 -2.93 -7.98
CA VAL A 144 -1.43 -1.96 -8.90
C VAL A 144 -0.39 -2.62 -9.80
N ASN A 145 0.43 -3.52 -9.24
CA ASN A 145 1.42 -4.27 -10.02
C ASN A 145 0.76 -5.17 -11.08
N VAL A 146 -0.32 -5.87 -10.73
CA VAL A 146 -1.08 -6.69 -11.69
C VAL A 146 -1.64 -5.83 -12.81
N LEU A 147 -2.20 -4.66 -12.50
CA LEU A 147 -2.71 -3.73 -13.51
C LEU A 147 -1.59 -3.20 -14.42
N ALA A 148 -0.47 -2.77 -13.85
CA ALA A 148 0.69 -2.30 -14.61
C ALA A 148 1.23 -3.39 -15.53
N ASN A 149 1.44 -4.60 -15.02
CA ASN A 149 1.93 -5.75 -15.78
C ASN A 149 0.94 -6.20 -16.88
N THR A 150 -0.37 -6.02 -16.66
CA THR A 150 -1.39 -6.32 -17.68
C THR A 150 -1.25 -5.37 -18.87
N ILE A 151 -0.91 -4.11 -18.64
CA ILE A 151 -0.66 -3.12 -19.70
C ILE A 151 0.65 -3.40 -20.40
N GLU A 152 1.72 -3.68 -19.63
CA GLU A 152 3.00 -4.13 -20.19
C GLU A 152 2.83 -5.39 -21.06
N GLY A 153 1.99 -6.34 -20.64
CA GLY A 153 1.72 -7.57 -21.39
C GLY A 153 1.05 -7.33 -22.76
N ARG A 154 0.40 -6.16 -22.94
CA ARG A 154 -0.09 -5.71 -24.26
C ARG A 154 0.96 -5.04 -25.12
N ASP A 155 2.00 -4.48 -24.49
CA ASP A 155 3.16 -3.88 -25.16
C ASP A 155 4.37 -4.83 -24.91
N PRO A 156 4.66 -5.74 -25.84
CA PRO A 156 5.67 -6.78 -25.65
C PRO A 156 7.09 -6.24 -25.41
N TYR A 157 7.27 -4.93 -25.46
CA TYR A 157 8.56 -4.25 -25.34
C TYR A 157 8.84 -3.68 -23.96
N THR A 158 7.89 -3.80 -23.04
CA THR A 158 7.94 -3.14 -21.73
C THR A 158 8.22 -4.09 -20.55
N HIS A 159 8.56 -5.37 -20.82
CA HIS A 159 8.80 -6.34 -19.74
C HIS A 159 9.89 -5.85 -18.77
N GLY A 160 9.53 -5.64 -17.51
CA GLY A 160 10.40 -5.10 -16.46
C GLY A 160 10.73 -3.60 -16.61
N HIS A 161 10.15 -2.91 -17.59
CA HIS A 161 10.31 -1.47 -17.77
C HIS A 161 9.76 -0.69 -16.58
N VAL A 162 8.56 -1.03 -16.14
CA VAL A 162 7.87 -0.36 -15.02
C VAL A 162 8.71 -0.42 -13.74
N GLU A 163 9.29 -1.58 -13.42
CA GLU A 163 10.16 -1.74 -12.25
C GLU A 163 11.41 -0.89 -12.34
N ARG A 164 12.07 -0.88 -13.51
CA ARG A 164 13.30 -0.10 -13.71
C ARG A 164 13.02 1.40 -13.66
N VAL A 165 11.98 1.86 -14.34
CA VAL A 165 11.56 3.28 -14.30
C VAL A 165 11.20 3.69 -12.89
N ALA A 166 10.45 2.90 -12.14
CA ALA A 166 10.12 3.17 -10.75
C ALA A 166 11.39 3.28 -9.88
N ALA A 167 12.36 2.37 -10.06
CA ALA A 167 13.61 2.40 -9.32
C ALA A 167 14.47 3.63 -9.66
N TYR A 168 14.59 4.00 -10.93
CA TYR A 168 15.33 5.21 -11.34
C TYR A 168 14.65 6.48 -10.80
N THR A 169 13.33 6.58 -10.95
CA THR A 169 12.54 7.72 -10.46
C THR A 169 12.68 7.89 -8.95
N ARG A 170 12.59 6.78 -8.20
CA ARG A 170 12.75 6.75 -6.75
C ARG A 170 14.12 7.28 -6.31
N ARG A 171 15.20 6.82 -6.93
CA ARG A 171 16.57 7.29 -6.61
C ARG A 171 16.74 8.77 -6.84
N LEU A 172 16.18 9.29 -7.94
CA LEU A 172 16.21 10.71 -8.21
C LEU A 172 15.44 11.52 -7.15
N ALA A 173 14.29 11.03 -6.73
CA ALA A 173 13.48 11.64 -5.68
C ALA A 173 14.15 11.57 -4.29
N GLU A 174 14.82 10.46 -3.96
CA GLU A 174 15.62 10.32 -2.73
C GLU A 174 16.78 11.32 -2.71
N ALA A 175 17.47 11.50 -3.83
CA ALA A 175 18.54 12.51 -3.97
C ALA A 175 18.01 13.95 -3.88
N LEU A 176 16.73 14.16 -4.19
CA LEU A 176 16.00 15.42 -3.99
C LEU A 176 15.42 15.54 -2.58
N GLN A 177 15.69 14.57 -1.70
CA GLN A 177 15.23 14.52 -0.30
C GLN A 177 13.70 14.56 -0.14
N TRP A 178 12.99 13.87 -1.03
CA TRP A 178 11.53 13.78 -0.91
C TRP A 178 11.10 13.02 0.35
N PRO A 179 10.02 13.48 1.03
CA PRO A 179 9.47 12.77 2.19
C PRO A 179 9.03 11.35 1.84
N ALA A 180 9.07 10.45 2.83
CA ALA A 180 8.72 9.04 2.64
C ALA A 180 7.30 8.80 2.09
N GLU A 181 6.36 9.67 2.42
CA GLU A 181 4.99 9.63 1.88
C GLU A 181 4.94 9.95 0.38
N HIS A 182 5.78 10.91 -0.10
CA HIS A 182 5.89 11.23 -1.51
C HIS A 182 6.59 10.10 -2.28
N LEU A 183 7.57 9.41 -1.67
CA LEU A 183 8.21 8.25 -2.29
C LEU A 183 7.23 7.09 -2.51
N ARG A 184 6.27 6.88 -1.60
CA ARG A 184 5.19 5.90 -1.81
C ARG A 184 4.29 6.27 -2.98
N THR A 185 3.87 7.52 -3.05
CA THR A 185 3.04 8.04 -4.16
C THR A 185 3.76 7.94 -5.50
N LEU A 186 5.06 8.25 -5.51
CA LEU A 186 5.93 8.12 -6.67
C LEU A 186 5.97 6.67 -7.19
N GLU A 187 6.08 5.70 -6.30
CA GLU A 187 6.13 4.29 -6.70
C GLU A 187 4.89 3.88 -7.48
N PHE A 188 3.69 4.28 -7.01
CA PHE A 188 2.45 4.08 -7.75
C PHE A 188 2.42 4.87 -9.06
N GLY A 189 2.87 6.13 -9.03
CA GLY A 189 2.91 7.00 -10.20
C GLY A 189 3.79 6.47 -11.32
N ALA A 190 4.99 6.03 -10.98
CA ALA A 190 5.91 5.43 -11.93
C ALA A 190 5.39 4.11 -12.51
N ARG A 191 4.68 3.29 -11.70
CA ARG A 191 4.09 2.03 -12.16
C ARG A 191 2.86 2.22 -13.05
N LEU A 192 2.09 3.27 -12.83
CA LEU A 192 0.82 3.51 -13.52
C LEU A 192 0.91 4.61 -14.60
N HIS A 193 2.09 5.18 -14.87
CA HIS A 193 2.20 6.33 -15.79
C HIS A 193 1.58 6.07 -17.15
N ASP A 194 1.70 4.86 -17.62
CA ASP A 194 1.24 4.40 -18.93
C ASP A 194 -0.13 3.68 -18.89
N ILE A 195 -0.86 3.69 -17.75
CA ILE A 195 -2.15 2.99 -17.60
C ILE A 195 -3.15 3.31 -18.72
N GLY A 196 -3.12 4.53 -19.22
CA GLY A 196 -4.01 4.98 -20.28
C GLY A 196 -3.75 4.32 -21.64
N LYS A 197 -2.63 3.66 -21.86
CA LYS A 197 -2.36 2.86 -23.07
C LYS A 197 -3.38 1.73 -23.27
N ILE A 198 -4.11 1.35 -22.22
CA ILE A 198 -5.22 0.39 -22.32
C ILE A 198 -6.31 0.85 -23.31
N THR A 199 -6.43 2.14 -23.55
CA THR A 199 -7.40 2.71 -24.50
C THR A 199 -6.87 2.78 -25.94
N ILE A 200 -5.58 2.52 -26.12
CA ILE A 200 -4.95 2.58 -27.44
C ILE A 200 -5.22 1.24 -28.18
N PRO A 201 -5.72 1.28 -29.43
CA PRO A 201 -5.90 0.06 -30.24
C PRO A 201 -4.59 -0.68 -30.47
N ASP A 202 -4.61 -2.01 -30.44
CA ASP A 202 -3.42 -2.86 -30.65
C ASP A 202 -2.71 -2.59 -31.98
N GLN A 203 -3.46 -2.25 -33.03
CA GLN A 203 -2.92 -1.88 -34.34
C GLN A 203 -2.01 -0.64 -34.29
N ILE A 204 -2.23 0.27 -33.34
CA ILE A 204 -1.41 1.46 -33.11
C ILE A 204 -0.31 1.13 -32.10
N LEU A 205 -0.67 0.51 -30.99
CA LEU A 205 0.26 0.20 -29.90
C LEU A 205 1.41 -0.72 -30.37
N ASN A 206 1.06 -1.75 -31.15
CA ASN A 206 1.98 -2.79 -31.62
C ASN A 206 2.38 -2.61 -33.09
N LYS A 207 2.25 -1.40 -33.64
CA LYS A 207 2.55 -1.15 -35.06
C LYS A 207 4.03 -1.36 -35.37
N ASN A 208 4.27 -2.19 -36.37
CA ASN A 208 5.60 -2.38 -36.94
C ASN A 208 5.97 -1.20 -37.85
N GLY A 209 6.59 -0.17 -37.31
CA GLY A 209 7.02 1.01 -38.06
C GLY A 209 6.55 2.34 -37.41
N PRO A 210 6.84 3.47 -38.06
CA PRO A 210 6.47 4.79 -37.54
C PRO A 210 4.95 4.96 -37.54
N LEU A 211 4.43 5.65 -36.51
CA LEU A 211 3.04 6.06 -36.45
C LEU A 211 2.77 7.18 -37.45
N THR A 212 1.56 7.18 -38.05
CA THR A 212 1.07 8.34 -38.82
C THR A 212 0.71 9.49 -37.89
N ASP A 213 0.45 10.67 -38.43
CA ASP A 213 0.05 11.83 -37.63
C ASP A 213 -1.27 11.58 -36.87
N GLU A 214 -2.22 10.89 -37.51
CA GLU A 214 -3.51 10.52 -36.87
C GLU A 214 -3.32 9.48 -35.76
N GLU A 215 -2.42 8.52 -35.94
CA GLU A 215 -2.08 7.53 -34.92
C GLU A 215 -1.33 8.20 -33.76
N TRP A 216 -0.46 9.17 -34.03
CA TRP A 216 0.18 9.99 -33.00
C TRP A 216 -0.83 10.80 -32.18
N VAL A 217 -1.85 11.38 -32.81
CA VAL A 217 -2.91 12.08 -32.10
C VAL A 217 -3.60 11.13 -31.11
N ARG A 218 -3.85 9.89 -31.48
CA ARG A 218 -4.44 8.87 -30.60
C ARG A 218 -3.46 8.45 -29.49
N MET A 219 -2.21 8.17 -29.85
CA MET A 219 -1.19 7.77 -28.86
C MET A 219 -1.01 8.83 -27.78
N ARG A 220 -0.99 10.11 -28.13
CA ARG A 220 -0.85 11.23 -27.19
C ARG A 220 -2.03 11.41 -26.24
N GLN A 221 -3.12 10.67 -26.39
CA GLN A 221 -4.26 10.72 -25.48
C GLN A 221 -4.09 9.86 -24.23
N HIS A 222 -3.11 8.92 -24.18
CA HIS A 222 -2.99 8.00 -23.05
C HIS A 222 -2.79 8.71 -21.71
N PRO A 223 -2.05 9.83 -21.56
CA PRO A 223 -1.93 10.49 -20.26
C PRO A 223 -3.28 11.00 -19.73
N LEU A 224 -4.09 11.60 -20.62
CA LEU A 224 -5.42 12.08 -20.27
C LEU A 224 -6.38 10.91 -19.96
N ALA A 225 -6.32 9.84 -20.75
CA ALA A 225 -7.14 8.65 -20.53
C ALA A 225 -6.79 7.98 -19.19
N GLY A 226 -5.51 7.83 -18.89
CA GLY A 226 -5.04 7.28 -17.61
C GLY A 226 -5.47 8.10 -16.42
N ALA A 227 -5.30 9.42 -16.48
CA ALA A 227 -5.75 10.31 -15.43
C ALA A 227 -7.27 10.26 -15.24
N LYS A 228 -8.04 10.19 -16.32
CA LYS A 228 -9.51 10.05 -16.25
C LYS A 228 -9.94 8.76 -15.55
N MET A 229 -9.21 7.65 -15.74
CA MET A 229 -9.51 6.38 -15.09
C MET A 229 -9.28 6.42 -13.59
N LEU A 230 -8.26 7.12 -13.14
CA LEU A 230 -7.81 7.07 -11.74
C LEU A 230 -8.31 8.23 -10.87
N ARG A 231 -8.80 9.32 -11.45
CA ARG A 231 -9.20 10.54 -10.72
C ARG A 231 -10.31 10.34 -9.69
N GLU A 232 -11.17 9.33 -9.84
CA GLU A 232 -12.25 9.03 -8.90
C GLU A 232 -11.76 8.22 -7.69
N ILE A 233 -10.52 7.74 -7.72
CA ILE A 233 -9.92 6.95 -6.64
C ILE A 233 -9.16 7.90 -5.72
N SER A 234 -9.73 8.21 -4.55
CA SER A 234 -9.17 9.18 -3.60
C SER A 234 -7.70 8.91 -3.25
N LEU A 235 -7.34 7.63 -3.08
CA LEU A 235 -5.99 7.20 -2.72
C LEU A 235 -4.97 7.44 -3.85
N LEU A 236 -5.42 7.59 -5.09
CA LEU A 236 -4.56 7.78 -6.28
C LEU A 236 -4.49 9.24 -6.76
N GLN A 237 -5.08 10.20 -6.05
CA GLN A 237 -5.04 11.60 -6.47
C GLN A 237 -3.60 12.14 -6.62
N GLY A 238 -2.71 11.78 -5.69
CA GLY A 238 -1.30 12.16 -5.74
C GLY A 238 -0.51 11.52 -6.88
N VAL A 239 -1.06 10.49 -7.55
CA VAL A 239 -0.43 9.79 -8.68
C VAL A 239 -0.66 10.52 -10.01
N LEU A 240 -1.72 11.31 -10.10
CA LEU A 240 -2.15 11.95 -11.36
C LEU A 240 -1.06 12.82 -12.01
N PRO A 241 -0.23 13.60 -11.30
CA PRO A 241 0.85 14.36 -11.91
C PRO A 241 1.87 13.52 -12.69
N TYR A 242 2.18 12.31 -12.21
CA TYR A 242 3.08 11.38 -12.91
C TYR A 242 2.46 10.93 -14.24
N ILE A 243 1.17 10.62 -14.25
CA ILE A 243 0.45 10.13 -15.42
C ILE A 243 0.26 11.24 -16.45
N LEU A 244 -0.16 12.43 -16.00
CA LEU A 244 -0.49 13.53 -16.90
C LEU A 244 0.74 14.16 -17.55
N TYR A 245 1.86 14.25 -16.83
CA TYR A 245 2.93 15.17 -17.22
C TYR A 245 4.26 14.51 -17.58
N HIS A 246 4.36 13.17 -17.61
CA HIS A 246 5.61 12.49 -17.95
C HIS A 246 6.03 12.68 -19.42
N HIS A 247 5.17 13.15 -20.29
CA HIS A 247 5.47 13.51 -21.67
C HIS A 247 5.54 15.02 -21.92
N GLU A 248 5.39 15.83 -20.88
CA GLU A 248 5.69 17.26 -21.02
C GLU A 248 7.19 17.47 -21.18
N LYS A 249 7.56 18.49 -21.95
CA LYS A 249 8.94 18.85 -22.19
C LYS A 249 9.23 20.22 -21.65
N TRP A 250 10.42 20.41 -21.12
CA TRP A 250 10.85 21.66 -20.50
C TRP A 250 10.62 22.89 -21.37
N ASP A 251 10.81 22.76 -22.69
CA ASP A 251 10.61 23.83 -23.68
C ASP A 251 9.14 24.05 -24.10
N GLY A 252 8.19 23.29 -23.57
CA GLY A 252 6.75 23.39 -23.87
C GLY A 252 6.33 22.71 -25.16
N THR A 253 7.21 21.92 -25.81
CA THR A 253 6.87 21.14 -27.01
C THR A 253 6.30 19.75 -26.68
N GLY A 254 6.06 19.47 -25.37
CA GLY A 254 5.48 18.23 -24.88
C GLY A 254 3.95 18.17 -25.00
N TYR A 255 3.37 17.18 -24.39
CA TYR A 255 1.94 16.95 -24.34
C TYR A 255 1.52 16.35 -22.98
N PRO A 256 0.25 16.40 -22.57
CA PRO A 256 -0.92 16.84 -23.32
C PRO A 256 -1.24 18.34 -23.25
N HIS A 257 -0.63 19.11 -22.33
CA HIS A 257 -0.99 20.51 -22.08
C HIS A 257 0.03 21.52 -22.64
N GLY A 258 1.23 21.06 -23.01
CA GLY A 258 2.31 21.93 -23.49
C GLY A 258 2.85 22.87 -22.40
N LEU A 259 2.91 22.37 -21.15
CA LEU A 259 3.46 23.10 -20.01
C LEU A 259 4.96 23.34 -20.20
N ARG A 260 5.44 24.44 -19.61
CA ARG A 260 6.85 24.86 -19.76
C ARG A 260 7.54 24.93 -18.41
N GLU A 261 8.82 24.58 -18.43
CA GLU A 261 9.71 24.82 -17.29
C GLU A 261 9.11 24.30 -15.96
N LYS A 262 9.02 25.18 -14.97
CA LYS A 262 8.52 24.86 -13.62
C LYS A 262 7.00 24.76 -13.53
N ASP A 263 6.27 25.13 -14.58
CA ASP A 263 4.82 24.89 -14.67
C ASP A 263 4.53 23.37 -14.79
N ILE A 264 5.51 22.61 -15.29
CA ILE A 264 5.45 21.14 -15.25
C ILE A 264 5.64 20.70 -13.80
N PRO A 265 4.69 19.96 -13.20
CA PRO A 265 4.88 19.36 -11.87
C PRO A 265 6.18 18.55 -11.79
N VAL A 266 6.87 18.64 -10.66
CA VAL A 266 8.18 17.98 -10.48
C VAL A 266 8.10 16.48 -10.65
N GLU A 267 6.98 15.88 -10.34
CA GLU A 267 6.66 14.47 -10.52
C GLU A 267 6.80 14.03 -11.98
N GLY A 268 6.21 14.79 -12.90
CA GLY A 268 6.34 14.55 -14.34
C GLY A 268 7.76 14.74 -14.83
N ARG A 269 8.46 15.79 -14.35
CA ARG A 269 9.85 16.07 -14.75
C ARG A 269 10.83 14.97 -14.31
N VAL A 270 10.67 14.45 -13.10
CA VAL A 270 11.51 13.37 -12.55
C VAL A 270 11.25 12.06 -13.30
N LEU A 271 9.99 11.73 -13.55
CA LEU A 271 9.60 10.51 -14.24
C LEU A 271 10.05 10.53 -15.72
N ALA A 272 9.90 11.66 -16.42
CA ALA A 272 10.27 11.79 -17.83
C ALA A 272 11.74 11.42 -18.13
N ILE A 273 12.67 11.79 -17.24
CA ILE A 273 14.09 11.44 -17.40
C ILE A 273 14.30 9.94 -17.25
N ALA A 274 13.69 9.33 -16.24
CA ALA A 274 13.80 7.91 -15.94
C ALA A 274 13.19 7.04 -17.06
N ASP A 275 12.01 7.40 -17.52
CA ASP A 275 11.31 6.72 -18.61
C ASP A 275 12.14 6.74 -19.91
N VAL A 276 12.58 7.92 -20.34
CA VAL A 276 13.38 8.04 -21.56
C VAL A 276 14.73 7.33 -21.41
N TYR A 277 15.37 7.38 -20.24
CA TYR A 277 16.61 6.65 -20.00
C TYR A 277 16.40 5.14 -20.20
N ASP A 278 15.41 4.54 -19.55
CA ASP A 278 15.10 3.12 -19.69
C ASP A 278 14.72 2.76 -21.13
N ALA A 279 13.89 3.59 -21.77
CA ALA A 279 13.50 3.38 -23.17
C ALA A 279 14.66 3.36 -24.16
N LEU A 280 15.74 4.12 -23.91
CA LEU A 280 16.90 4.19 -24.77
C LEU A 280 17.96 3.12 -24.44
N THR A 281 18.03 2.67 -23.19
CA THR A 281 19.00 1.65 -22.75
C THR A 281 18.50 0.22 -22.88
N THR A 282 17.19 0.02 -23.08
CA THR A 282 16.57 -1.28 -23.26
C THR A 282 16.40 -1.59 -24.76
N ALA A 283 16.80 -2.80 -25.17
CA ALA A 283 16.60 -3.24 -26.55
C ALA A 283 15.10 -3.38 -26.86
N ARG A 284 14.68 -2.79 -27.98
CA ARG A 284 13.34 -2.93 -28.55
C ARG A 284 13.43 -3.54 -29.95
N PRO A 285 12.46 -4.27 -30.48
CA PRO A 285 12.56 -4.96 -31.77
C PRO A 285 12.98 -4.09 -32.94
N TYR A 286 12.68 -2.80 -32.88
CA TYR A 286 13.01 -1.85 -33.96
C TYR A 286 14.14 -0.90 -33.63
N HIS A 287 14.66 -0.94 -32.38
CA HIS A 287 15.77 -0.11 -31.95
C HIS A 287 16.68 -0.92 -31.00
N PRO A 288 17.93 -1.20 -31.44
CA PRO A 288 18.90 -1.77 -30.52
C PRO A 288 19.12 -0.83 -29.33
N ALA A 289 19.41 -1.40 -28.17
CA ALA A 289 19.77 -0.61 -27.00
C ALA A 289 20.97 0.30 -27.35
N ARG A 290 20.84 1.57 -27.00
CA ARG A 290 21.99 2.50 -27.09
C ARG A 290 22.95 2.22 -25.96
N THR A 291 24.22 2.46 -26.21
CA THR A 291 25.22 2.40 -25.16
C THR A 291 24.96 3.45 -24.09
N HIS A 292 25.37 3.17 -22.85
CA HIS A 292 25.25 4.12 -21.75
C HIS A 292 25.84 5.50 -22.10
N ALA A 293 27.03 5.53 -22.76
CA ALA A 293 27.68 6.77 -23.16
C ALA A 293 26.84 7.59 -24.16
N GLU A 294 26.18 6.93 -25.11
CA GLU A 294 25.28 7.60 -26.07
C GLU A 294 24.05 8.19 -25.37
N VAL A 295 23.48 7.47 -24.41
CA VAL A 295 22.29 7.96 -23.66
C VAL A 295 22.69 9.11 -22.73
N VAL A 296 23.83 9.04 -22.05
CA VAL A 296 24.37 10.16 -21.25
C VAL A 296 24.52 11.41 -22.12
N ARG A 297 25.16 11.29 -23.28
CA ARG A 297 25.32 12.42 -24.21
C ARG A 297 23.96 12.97 -24.69
N PHE A 298 23.01 12.08 -25.00
CA PHE A 298 21.66 12.48 -25.39
C PHE A 298 20.99 13.27 -24.28
N LEU A 299 20.96 12.79 -23.05
CA LEU A 299 20.33 13.47 -21.91
C LEU A 299 20.95 14.86 -21.67
N GLN A 300 22.30 14.97 -21.77
CA GLN A 300 23.01 16.25 -21.66
C GLN A 300 22.59 17.26 -22.75
N LEU A 301 22.43 16.81 -23.99
CA LEU A 301 21.98 17.65 -25.10
C LEU A 301 20.51 18.06 -25.02
N GLN A 302 19.69 17.28 -24.27
CA GLN A 302 18.27 17.54 -24.07
C GLN A 302 17.96 18.32 -22.78
N ALA A 303 18.97 18.62 -21.95
CA ALA A 303 18.80 19.49 -20.79
C ALA A 303 18.40 20.91 -21.25
N GLY A 304 17.34 21.45 -20.67
CA GLY A 304 16.74 22.73 -21.07
C GLY A 304 15.87 22.68 -22.34
N LYS A 305 15.72 21.50 -22.94
CA LYS A 305 14.79 21.24 -24.06
C LYS A 305 13.70 20.26 -23.62
N ALA A 306 14.01 18.98 -23.61
CA ALA A 306 13.09 17.96 -23.14
C ALA A 306 13.07 17.86 -21.61
N PHE A 307 14.20 18.03 -20.95
CA PHE A 307 14.36 17.75 -19.52
C PHE A 307 14.74 19.00 -18.71
N ASP A 308 14.34 18.99 -17.47
CA ASP A 308 14.69 19.98 -16.46
C ASP A 308 16.24 20.02 -16.28
N PRO A 309 16.90 21.19 -16.53
CA PRO A 309 18.34 21.28 -16.53
C PRO A 309 19.04 20.83 -15.24
N PRO A 310 18.58 21.19 -14.04
CA PRO A 310 19.12 20.71 -12.78
C PRO A 310 19.01 19.20 -12.56
N LEU A 311 17.95 18.54 -13.06
CA LEU A 311 17.69 17.12 -12.81
C LEU A 311 18.62 16.22 -13.61
N VAL A 312 19.01 16.62 -14.84
CA VAL A 312 19.88 15.82 -15.72
C VAL A 312 21.23 15.52 -15.07
N PRO A 313 22.04 16.48 -14.62
CA PRO A 313 23.33 16.17 -14.01
C PRO A 313 23.20 15.42 -12.69
N LEU A 314 22.11 15.64 -11.92
CA LEU A 314 21.82 14.88 -10.71
C LEU A 314 21.60 13.40 -11.06
N PHE A 315 20.74 13.10 -12.02
CA PHE A 315 20.44 11.75 -12.47
C PHE A 315 21.70 11.03 -12.99
N LEU A 316 22.50 11.70 -13.81
CA LEU A 316 23.74 11.13 -14.36
C LEU A 316 24.77 10.80 -13.28
N ARG A 317 24.89 11.61 -12.22
CA ARG A 317 25.75 11.28 -11.06
C ARG A 317 25.29 10.02 -10.33
N LEU A 318 23.97 9.83 -10.19
CA LEU A 318 23.41 8.63 -9.54
C LEU A 318 23.72 7.35 -10.34
N LEU A 319 23.70 7.45 -11.67
CA LEU A 319 24.06 6.32 -12.55
C LEU A 319 25.55 5.98 -12.49
N ALA A 320 26.43 6.99 -12.42
CA ALA A 320 27.88 6.80 -12.37
C ALA A 320 28.38 6.12 -11.09
N ASN A 321 27.65 6.27 -9.98
CA ASN A 321 27.99 5.66 -8.69
C ASN A 321 27.66 4.16 -8.59
N GLY A 322 27.45 3.46 -9.72
CA GLY A 322 27.19 2.02 -9.74
C GLY A 322 25.80 1.62 -9.23
N GLN A 323 24.92 2.57 -9.10
CA GLN A 323 23.55 2.37 -8.59
C GLN A 323 22.56 2.15 -9.74
N THR A 324 22.89 1.31 -10.71
CA THR A 324 21.89 0.77 -11.66
C THR A 324 20.98 -0.24 -10.93
N PRO A 325 19.66 -0.25 -11.18
CA PRO A 325 18.74 -1.22 -10.58
C PRO A 325 19.07 -2.64 -10.99
#